data_9708afa2d5ceab5c107e6c142e02262c
#
_entry.id   9708afa2d5ceab5c107e6c142e02262c
#
_cell.length_a   1.000
_cell.length_b   1.000
_cell.length_c   1.000
_cell.angle_alpha   90.00
_cell.angle_beta   90.00
_cell.angle_gamma   90.00
#
_symmetry.space_group_name_H-M   'P 1'
#
loop_
_entity.id
_entity.type
_entity.pdbx_description
1 polymer ?
#
loop_
_entity_poly.entity_id
_entity_poly.type
_entity_poly.pdbx_seq_one_letter_code
_entity_poly.pdbx_strand_id
1 'polypeptide(L)'
;PETVQRLAGISNIVGIKEATGDPDRGRAIIECCGDSLDVYSGDDATAMELILLGGKGNISVTANVAPRAMHDMCAAALAGERERAAGINEPLEVLHRMLFIESNPIPVKWALYEMGLIPDGIRLPMTPLAEEHREPLRRALMQAGILK
;
A
#
# COMPACT_ATOMS: atom_id res chain seq x y z
N PRO A 1 16.14 -6.28 10.64
CA PRO A 1 16.49 -4.96 11.22
C PRO A 1 17.98 -4.65 11.13
N GLU A 2 18.89 -5.54 11.52
CA GLU A 2 20.33 -5.28 11.66
C GLU A 2 20.99 -4.83 10.35
N THR A 3 20.60 -5.39 9.21
CA THR A 3 21.11 -4.95 7.89
C THR A 3 20.65 -3.54 7.58
N VAL A 4 19.40 -3.20 7.91
CA VAL A 4 18.82 -1.86 7.71
C VAL A 4 19.55 -0.86 8.61
N GLN A 5 19.80 -1.20 9.88
CA GLN A 5 20.54 -0.36 10.81
C GLN A 5 21.97 -0.04 10.30
N ARG A 6 22.65 -1.02 9.70
CA ARG A 6 23.96 -0.80 9.08
C ARG A 6 23.89 0.14 7.88
N LEU A 7 22.83 0.07 7.08
CA LEU A 7 22.59 0.95 5.93
C LEU A 7 22.23 2.38 6.36
N ALA A 8 21.53 2.55 7.48
CA ALA A 8 21.19 3.86 8.03
C ALA A 8 22.42 4.74 8.36
N GLY A 9 23.61 4.13 8.52
CA GLY A 9 24.87 4.86 8.66
C GLY A 9 25.44 5.47 7.38
N ILE A 10 24.82 5.23 6.22
CA ILE A 10 25.25 5.72 4.91
C ILE A 10 24.44 6.99 4.59
N SER A 11 25.10 8.13 4.47
CA SER A 11 24.47 9.46 4.43
C SER A 11 23.46 9.70 3.30
N ASN A 12 23.53 8.95 2.19
CA ASN A 12 22.59 9.05 1.07
C ASN A 12 21.50 7.97 1.06
N ILE A 13 21.44 7.11 2.09
CA ILE A 13 20.33 6.18 2.33
C ILE A 13 19.43 6.81 3.40
N VAL A 14 18.33 7.40 2.97
CA VAL A 14 17.45 8.21 3.83
C VAL A 14 16.17 7.50 4.25
N GLY A 15 15.88 6.34 3.67
CA GLY A 15 14.66 5.60 3.99
C GLY A 15 14.64 4.18 3.45
N ILE A 16 13.65 3.41 3.91
CA ILE A 16 13.39 2.05 3.45
C ILE A 16 11.89 1.87 3.19
N LYS A 17 11.57 1.13 2.13
CA LYS A 17 10.24 0.55 1.92
C LYS A 17 10.21 -0.83 2.58
N GLU A 18 9.52 -0.94 3.72
CA GLU A 18 9.28 -2.20 4.43
C GLU A 18 7.99 -2.83 3.90
N ALA A 19 8.07 -3.97 3.22
CA ALA A 19 6.97 -4.58 2.49
C ALA A 19 6.72 -6.05 2.86
N THR A 20 7.12 -6.45 4.07
CA THR A 20 6.87 -7.83 4.54
C THR A 20 5.43 -8.05 5.01
N GLY A 21 4.68 -6.96 5.28
CA GLY A 21 3.36 -7.04 5.89
C GLY A 21 3.40 -7.36 7.39
N ASP A 22 4.57 -7.27 8.02
CA ASP A 22 4.79 -7.52 9.45
C ASP A 22 5.03 -6.19 10.21
N PRO A 23 4.03 -5.66 10.95
CA PRO A 23 4.19 -4.41 11.70
C PRO A 23 5.24 -4.50 12.80
N ASP A 24 5.47 -5.66 13.41
CA ASP A 24 6.49 -5.82 14.46
C ASP A 24 7.89 -5.72 13.89
N ARG A 25 8.11 -6.24 12.69
CA ARG A 25 9.37 -6.01 11.96
C ARG A 25 9.55 -4.52 11.62
N GLY A 26 8.51 -3.84 11.17
CA GLY A 26 8.54 -2.41 10.93
C GLY A 26 8.88 -1.60 12.18
N ARG A 27 8.25 -1.93 13.31
CA ARG A 27 8.54 -1.36 14.62
C ARG A 27 10.02 -1.55 15.01
N ALA A 28 10.53 -2.77 14.89
CA ALA A 28 11.93 -3.07 15.20
C ALA A 28 12.93 -2.25 14.36
N ILE A 29 12.61 -1.98 13.09
CA ILE A 29 13.43 -1.10 12.23
C ILE A 29 13.37 0.35 12.73
N ILE A 30 12.17 0.87 13.03
CA ILE A 30 11.99 2.22 13.58
C ILE A 30 12.79 2.39 14.87
N GLU A 31 12.69 1.43 15.79
CA GLU A 31 13.40 1.46 17.08
C GLU A 31 14.93 1.42 16.93
N CYS A 32 15.46 0.61 16.01
CA CYS A 32 16.91 0.47 15.86
C CYS A 32 17.56 1.57 14.99
N CYS A 33 16.79 2.25 14.12
CA CYS A 33 17.30 3.30 13.24
C CYS A 33 17.01 4.71 13.76
N GLY A 34 15.99 4.89 14.61
CA GLY A 34 15.56 6.19 15.12
C GLY A 34 15.28 7.18 13.99
N ASP A 35 15.74 8.42 14.16
CA ASP A 35 15.58 9.50 13.18
C ASP A 35 16.57 9.43 12.00
N SER A 36 17.44 8.41 11.95
CA SER A 36 18.44 8.29 10.90
C SER A 36 17.91 7.73 9.59
N LEU A 37 16.71 7.13 9.60
CA LEU A 37 16.13 6.46 8.44
C LEU A 37 14.60 6.51 8.47
N ASP A 38 13.99 7.04 7.42
CA ASP A 38 12.54 7.00 7.26
C ASP A 38 12.05 5.58 6.89
N VAL A 39 11.02 5.09 7.57
CA VAL A 39 10.38 3.81 7.27
C VAL A 39 9.04 4.04 6.61
N TYR A 40 8.88 3.57 5.36
CA TYR A 40 7.64 3.60 4.60
C TYR A 40 7.07 2.19 4.49
N SER A 41 5.76 2.04 4.69
CA SER A 41 5.10 0.78 4.38
C SER A 41 5.16 0.48 2.88
N GLY A 42 5.30 -0.77 2.52
CA GLY A 42 5.13 -1.28 1.16
C GLY A 42 3.97 -2.26 1.04
N ASP A 43 3.21 -2.43 2.12
CA ASP A 43 2.03 -3.29 2.21
C ASP A 43 0.81 -2.48 2.63
N ASP A 44 -0.19 -2.40 1.75
CA ASP A 44 -1.37 -1.55 1.97
C ASP A 44 -2.21 -1.99 3.17
N ALA A 45 -2.33 -3.29 3.42
CA ALA A 45 -3.17 -3.83 4.48
C ALA A 45 -2.65 -3.47 5.89
N THR A 46 -1.34 -3.32 6.05
CA THR A 46 -0.69 -3.01 7.34
C THR A 46 -0.16 -1.58 7.42
N ALA A 47 -0.33 -0.79 6.36
CA ALA A 47 0.24 0.56 6.25
C ALA A 47 -0.21 1.50 7.36
N MET A 48 -1.52 1.53 7.67
CA MET A 48 -2.06 2.37 8.73
C MET A 48 -1.40 2.08 10.08
N GLU A 49 -1.27 0.80 10.42
CA GLU A 49 -0.66 0.41 11.70
C GLU A 49 0.82 0.77 11.75
N LEU A 50 1.57 0.52 10.67
CA LEU A 50 2.98 0.89 10.60
C LEU A 50 3.19 2.41 10.73
N ILE A 51 2.33 3.22 10.12
CA ILE A 51 2.38 4.69 10.25
C ILE A 51 2.13 5.11 11.70
N LEU A 52 1.13 4.53 12.36
CA LEU A 52 0.82 4.80 13.77
C LEU A 52 1.94 4.36 14.74
N LEU A 53 2.79 3.42 14.32
CA LEU A 53 4.00 3.00 15.04
C LEU A 53 5.21 3.91 14.79
N GLY A 54 5.09 4.94 13.94
CA GLY A 54 6.15 5.90 13.63
C GLY A 54 6.66 5.86 12.19
N GLY A 55 6.08 5.03 11.32
CA GLY A 55 6.32 5.04 9.88
C GLY A 55 5.94 6.39 9.25
N LYS A 56 6.58 6.73 8.13
CA LYS A 56 6.46 8.05 7.49
C LYS A 56 5.46 8.08 6.33
N GLY A 57 4.86 6.96 5.99
CA GLY A 57 3.87 6.87 4.92
C GLY A 57 3.80 5.50 4.26
N ASN A 58 3.19 5.44 3.07
CA ASN A 58 2.98 4.21 2.31
C ASN A 58 3.37 4.36 0.84
N ILE A 59 4.10 3.40 0.31
CA ILE A 59 4.37 3.21 -1.12
C ILE A 59 3.39 2.15 -1.62
N SER A 60 2.22 2.60 -2.02
CA SER A 60 0.97 1.86 -2.12
C SER A 60 0.66 1.36 -3.53
N VAL A 61 0.06 0.18 -3.64
CA VAL A 61 -0.63 -0.29 -4.84
C VAL A 61 -2.04 0.30 -4.92
N THR A 62 -2.77 0.30 -3.82
CA THR A 62 -4.15 0.83 -3.73
C THR A 62 -4.22 2.32 -4.08
N ALA A 63 -3.17 3.10 -3.83
CA ALA A 63 -3.13 4.51 -4.22
C ALA A 63 -3.23 4.77 -5.73
N ASN A 64 -2.98 3.78 -6.58
CA ASN A 64 -3.20 3.91 -8.02
C ASN A 64 -4.69 4.01 -8.38
N VAL A 65 -5.57 3.36 -7.63
CA VAL A 65 -7.02 3.34 -7.88
C VAL A 65 -7.82 4.22 -6.90
N ALA A 66 -7.29 4.46 -5.70
CA ALA A 66 -7.92 5.25 -4.65
C ALA A 66 -6.95 6.31 -4.04
N PRO A 67 -6.32 7.19 -4.84
CA PRO A 67 -5.25 8.08 -4.35
C PRO A 67 -5.71 9.02 -3.23
N ARG A 68 -6.92 9.58 -3.33
CA ARG A 68 -7.46 10.50 -2.32
C ARG A 68 -7.65 9.80 -0.98
N ALA A 69 -8.31 8.65 -0.97
CA ALA A 69 -8.58 7.91 0.26
C ALA A 69 -7.28 7.43 0.93
N MET A 70 -6.31 6.94 0.14
CA MET A 70 -5.00 6.57 0.66
C MET A 70 -4.23 7.75 1.24
N HIS A 71 -4.28 8.92 0.57
CA HIS A 71 -3.69 10.15 1.11
C HIS A 71 -4.33 10.53 2.44
N ASP A 72 -5.66 10.57 2.50
CA ASP A 72 -6.39 11.02 3.69
C ASP A 72 -6.21 10.04 4.86
N MET A 73 -6.15 8.73 4.61
CA MET A 73 -5.80 7.71 5.60
C MET A 73 -4.38 7.91 6.14
N CYS A 74 -3.39 8.08 5.26
CA CYS A 74 -2.00 8.33 5.67
C CYS A 74 -1.88 9.62 6.48
N ALA A 75 -2.54 10.70 6.07
CA ALA A 75 -2.51 11.99 6.78
C ALA A 75 -3.11 11.86 8.18
N ALA A 76 -4.25 11.17 8.33
CA ALA A 76 -4.87 10.91 9.62
C ALA A 76 -3.98 10.04 10.52
N ALA A 77 -3.36 8.98 9.97
CA ALA A 77 -2.46 8.12 10.72
C ALA A 77 -1.19 8.85 11.18
N LEU A 78 -0.59 9.69 10.32
CA LEU A 78 0.57 10.54 10.66
C LEU A 78 0.24 11.58 11.76
N ALA A 79 -1.02 12.05 11.81
CA ALA A 79 -1.50 12.93 12.87
C ALA A 79 -1.84 12.19 14.18
N GLY A 80 -1.75 10.85 14.21
CA GLY A 80 -2.13 10.01 15.35
C GLY A 80 -3.65 9.84 15.50
N GLU A 81 -4.46 10.25 14.53
CA GLU A 81 -5.92 10.18 14.53
C GLU A 81 -6.40 8.77 14.15
N ARG A 82 -6.11 7.77 15.00
CA ARG A 82 -6.35 6.35 14.75
C ARG A 82 -7.78 6.04 14.28
N GLU A 83 -8.79 6.55 14.96
CA GLU A 83 -10.19 6.27 14.63
C GLU A 83 -10.58 6.83 13.27
N ARG A 84 -10.12 8.02 12.95
CA ARG A 84 -10.34 8.64 11.64
C ARG A 84 -9.62 7.88 10.53
N ALA A 85 -8.36 7.51 10.74
CA ALA A 85 -7.60 6.69 9.80
C ALA A 85 -8.29 5.34 9.54
N ALA A 86 -8.75 4.67 10.60
CA ALA A 86 -9.47 3.40 10.50
C ALA A 86 -10.78 3.52 9.71
N GLY A 87 -11.59 4.55 9.97
CA GLY A 87 -12.84 4.79 9.23
C GLY A 87 -12.62 5.05 7.74
N ILE A 88 -11.49 5.68 7.37
CA ILE A 88 -11.12 5.88 5.95
C ILE A 88 -10.59 4.57 5.35
N ASN A 89 -9.86 3.77 6.11
CA ASN A 89 -9.23 2.53 5.67
C ASN A 89 -10.24 1.38 5.48
N GLU A 90 -11.25 1.30 6.31
CA GLU A 90 -12.25 0.20 6.33
C GLU A 90 -12.82 -0.11 4.93
N PRO A 91 -13.33 0.85 4.13
CA PRO A 91 -13.82 0.56 2.78
C PRO A 91 -12.72 0.10 1.82
N LEU A 92 -11.45 0.39 2.10
CA LEU A 92 -10.31 0.04 1.24
C LEU A 92 -9.75 -1.35 1.52
N GLU A 93 -10.08 -1.99 2.66
CA GLU A 93 -9.52 -3.29 3.05
C GLU A 93 -9.75 -4.38 2.00
N VAL A 94 -10.91 -4.35 1.34
CA VAL A 94 -11.21 -5.29 0.25
C VAL A 94 -10.27 -5.07 -0.93
N LEU A 95 -9.91 -3.82 -1.25
CA LEU A 95 -8.96 -3.50 -2.33
C LEU A 95 -7.55 -3.93 -1.96
N HIS A 96 -7.11 -3.73 -0.71
CA HIS A 96 -5.79 -4.16 -0.24
C HIS A 96 -5.55 -5.65 -0.47
N ARG A 97 -6.60 -6.48 -0.38
CA ARG A 97 -6.54 -7.92 -0.68
C ARG A 97 -6.68 -8.21 -2.18
N MET A 98 -7.68 -7.61 -2.82
CA MET A 98 -8.03 -7.96 -4.20
C MET A 98 -7.02 -7.47 -5.24
N LEU A 99 -6.26 -6.40 -4.95
CA LEU A 99 -5.19 -5.92 -5.81
C LEU A 99 -3.92 -6.80 -5.75
N PHE A 100 -3.91 -7.82 -4.90
CA PHE A 100 -2.84 -8.82 -4.78
C PHE A 100 -3.33 -10.25 -5.03
N ILE A 101 -4.51 -10.42 -5.64
CA ILE A 101 -5.06 -11.76 -5.98
C ILE A 101 -4.21 -12.48 -7.02
N GLU A 102 -3.47 -11.72 -7.82
CA GLU A 102 -2.37 -12.16 -8.67
C GLU A 102 -1.14 -11.25 -8.45
N SER A 103 -0.02 -11.62 -9.06
CA SER A 103 1.21 -10.83 -8.96
C SER A 103 1.00 -9.38 -9.36
N ASN A 104 1.42 -8.45 -8.50
CA ASN A 104 1.46 -7.04 -8.85
C ASN A 104 2.43 -6.81 -10.04
N PRO A 105 2.07 -6.03 -11.07
CA PRO A 105 0.95 -5.08 -11.14
C PRO A 105 -0.27 -5.58 -11.94
N ILE A 106 -0.50 -6.87 -12.08
CA ILE A 106 -1.57 -7.43 -12.94
C ILE A 106 -2.96 -6.90 -12.50
N PRO A 107 -3.40 -7.10 -11.22
CA PRO A 107 -4.73 -6.67 -10.82
C PRO A 107 -4.92 -5.14 -10.86
N VAL A 108 -3.94 -4.38 -10.42
CA VAL A 108 -4.05 -2.90 -10.38
C VAL A 108 -4.09 -2.30 -11.79
N LYS A 109 -3.35 -2.84 -12.75
CA LYS A 109 -3.43 -2.39 -14.14
C LYS A 109 -4.79 -2.71 -14.77
N TRP A 110 -5.33 -3.89 -14.50
CA TRP A 110 -6.68 -4.22 -14.95
C TRP A 110 -7.73 -3.31 -14.30
N ALA A 111 -7.60 -3.00 -13.01
CA ALA A 111 -8.49 -2.04 -12.33
C ALA A 111 -8.44 -0.65 -12.97
N LEU A 112 -7.26 -0.13 -13.30
CA LEU A 112 -7.12 1.16 -14.00
C LEU A 112 -7.73 1.13 -15.41
N TYR A 113 -7.65 0.00 -16.10
CA TYR A 113 -8.34 -0.20 -17.39
C TYR A 113 -9.86 -0.14 -17.21
N GLU A 114 -10.42 -0.86 -16.23
CA GLU A 114 -11.87 -0.83 -15.92
C GLU A 114 -12.35 0.59 -15.54
N MET A 115 -11.49 1.38 -14.90
CA MET A 115 -11.75 2.80 -14.60
C MET A 115 -11.66 3.71 -15.84
N GLY A 116 -11.23 3.20 -16.99
CA GLY A 116 -11.02 3.99 -18.22
C GLY A 116 -9.82 4.93 -18.18
N LEU A 117 -8.88 4.73 -17.25
CA LEU A 117 -7.72 5.60 -17.06
C LEU A 117 -6.50 5.22 -17.90
N ILE A 118 -6.42 3.96 -18.31
CA ILE A 118 -5.34 3.46 -19.19
C ILE A 118 -5.93 2.53 -20.25
N PRO A 119 -5.26 2.33 -21.40
CA PRO A 119 -5.66 1.30 -22.37
C PRO A 119 -5.43 -0.10 -21.82
N ASP A 120 -6.16 -1.09 -22.38
CA ASP A 120 -5.89 -2.49 -22.09
C ASP A 120 -4.46 -2.88 -22.49
N GLY A 121 -3.87 -3.73 -21.68
CA GLY A 121 -2.57 -4.33 -21.94
C GLY A 121 -1.60 -4.29 -20.78
N ILE A 122 -0.73 -5.28 -20.79
CA ILE A 122 0.36 -5.43 -19.85
C ILE A 122 1.59 -5.97 -20.59
N ARG A 123 2.76 -5.45 -20.25
CA ARG A 123 4.01 -5.86 -20.91
C ARG A 123 4.49 -7.21 -20.40
N LEU A 124 4.97 -8.06 -21.32
CA LEU A 124 5.65 -9.31 -20.98
C LEU A 124 6.80 -9.06 -19.98
N PRO A 125 7.08 -10.01 -19.10
CA PRO A 125 6.54 -11.38 -19.00
C PRO A 125 5.17 -11.49 -18.29
N MET A 126 4.56 -10.36 -17.87
CA MET A 126 3.25 -10.38 -17.23
C MET A 126 2.14 -10.73 -18.23
N THR A 127 1.08 -11.37 -17.72
CA THR A 127 -0.12 -11.75 -18.46
C THR A 127 -1.30 -10.86 -18.07
N PRO A 128 -2.35 -10.74 -18.91
CA PRO A 128 -3.60 -10.14 -18.47
C PRO A 128 -4.19 -10.86 -17.25
N LEU A 129 -4.93 -10.11 -16.41
CA LEU A 129 -5.65 -10.68 -15.26
C LEU A 129 -6.55 -11.83 -15.71
N ALA A 130 -6.49 -12.97 -15.00
CA ALA A 130 -7.33 -14.13 -15.28
C ALA A 130 -8.82 -13.77 -15.19
N GLU A 131 -9.62 -14.37 -16.06
CA GLU A 131 -11.05 -14.04 -16.19
C GLU A 131 -11.82 -14.26 -14.88
N GLU A 132 -11.48 -15.31 -14.14
CA GLU A 132 -12.08 -15.66 -12.86
C GLU A 132 -11.89 -14.59 -11.78
N HIS A 133 -10.88 -13.74 -11.89
CA HIS A 133 -10.57 -12.67 -10.93
C HIS A 133 -11.18 -11.31 -11.32
N ARG A 134 -11.63 -11.15 -12.56
CA ARG A 134 -12.15 -9.86 -13.06
C ARG A 134 -13.41 -9.41 -12.34
N GLU A 135 -14.40 -10.27 -12.24
CA GLU A 135 -15.65 -9.94 -11.57
C GLU A 135 -15.51 -9.75 -10.04
N PRO A 136 -14.76 -10.60 -9.31
CA PRO A 136 -14.43 -10.32 -7.91
C PRO A 136 -13.74 -8.98 -7.69
N LEU A 137 -12.76 -8.63 -8.52
CA LEU A 137 -12.05 -7.34 -8.40
C LEU A 137 -12.96 -6.15 -8.76
N ARG A 138 -13.84 -6.27 -9.79
CA ARG A 138 -14.83 -5.23 -10.12
C ARG A 138 -15.76 -4.96 -8.94
N ARG A 139 -16.28 -6.00 -8.28
CA ARG A 139 -17.12 -5.84 -7.08
C ARG A 139 -16.38 -5.16 -5.94
N ALA A 140 -15.10 -5.46 -5.74
CA ALA A 140 -14.28 -4.80 -4.73
C ALA A 140 -14.11 -3.30 -5.03
N LEU A 141 -13.90 -2.92 -6.30
CA LEU A 141 -13.83 -1.53 -6.74
C LEU A 141 -15.17 -0.80 -6.52
N MET A 142 -16.30 -1.46 -6.79
CA MET A 142 -17.63 -0.89 -6.51
C MET A 142 -17.89 -0.75 -5.01
N GLN A 143 -17.55 -1.74 -4.20
CA GLN A 143 -17.69 -1.70 -2.75
C GLN A 143 -16.87 -0.57 -2.11
N ALA A 144 -15.68 -0.30 -2.63
CA ALA A 144 -14.83 0.80 -2.20
C ALA A 144 -15.26 2.16 -2.80
N GLY A 145 -16.33 2.22 -3.61
CA GLY A 145 -16.83 3.45 -4.23
C GLY A 145 -15.97 4.00 -5.36
N ILE A 146 -15.10 3.18 -5.94
CA ILE A 146 -14.20 3.56 -7.04
C ILE A 146 -14.92 3.44 -8.39
N LEU A 147 -15.71 2.41 -8.58
CA LEU A 147 -16.60 2.24 -9.72
C LEU A 147 -18.07 2.44 -9.28
N LYS A 148 -18.91 2.80 -10.26
CA LYS A 148 -20.37 2.98 -10.08
C LYS A 148 -21.13 1.77 -10.58
#